data_f4de1385d24fa7cc7f5c038e4a1f11f7
#
_entry.id   f4de1385d24fa7cc7f5c038e4a1f11f7
#
_cell.length_a   1.000
_cell.length_b   1.000
_cell.length_c   1.000
_cell.angle_alpha   90.00
_cell.angle_beta   90.00
_cell.angle_gamma   90.00
#
_symmetry.space_group_name_H-M   'P 1'
#
loop_
_entity.id
_entity.type
_entity.pdbx_description
1 polymer ?
#
loop_
_entity_poly.entity_id
_entity_poly.type
_entity_poly.pdbx_seq_one_letter_code
_entity_poly.pdbx_strand_id
1 'polypeptide(L)'
;IKKNSKAEHLFVALEKGFEQLKNLGAAQKALIFTESKRTQEFLYELLEKRGFKGKVVRFNGTNTDKESTVIYNEWLAEHKGTPKVTGSPTADRRAAIVDYFKNEATIMIATEAAAEGINLQFCSLIVNYDMPWNPQRIEQRIGRCHRYGQKFDVVVINFLNKSNAADIRV
;
A
#
# COMPACT_ATOMS: atom_id res chain seq x y z
N ILE A 1 -6.37 19.72 14.06
CA ILE A 1 -5.13 20.44 13.78
C ILE A 1 -3.91 19.55 13.94
N LYS A 2 -3.75 18.85 15.07
CA LYS A 2 -2.66 17.89 15.25
C LYS A 2 -2.76 16.69 14.29
N LYS A 3 -3.96 16.27 13.93
CA LYS A 3 -4.20 15.22 12.95
C LYS A 3 -3.73 15.65 11.57
N ASN A 4 -3.86 16.93 11.25
CA ASN A 4 -3.44 17.46 9.95
C ASN A 4 -1.92 17.51 9.79
N SER A 5 -1.17 17.69 10.90
CA SER A 5 0.30 17.69 10.84
C SER A 5 0.87 16.36 10.37
N LYS A 6 0.37 15.25 10.91
CA LYS A 6 0.82 13.92 10.50
C LYS A 6 0.46 13.65 9.04
N ALA A 7 -0.74 14.05 8.61
CA ALA A 7 -1.19 13.90 7.24
C ALA A 7 -0.33 14.74 6.28
N GLU A 8 0.00 15.98 6.64
CA GLU A 8 0.88 16.82 5.81
C GLU A 8 2.28 16.20 5.70
N HIS A 9 2.80 15.62 6.78
CA HIS A 9 4.08 14.89 6.71
C HIS A 9 4.00 13.69 5.79
N LEU A 10 2.84 13.04 5.70
CA LEU A 10 2.65 11.93 4.77
C LEU A 10 2.80 12.41 3.32
N PHE A 11 2.21 13.54 2.95
CA PHE A 11 2.35 14.08 1.60
C PHE A 11 3.79 14.43 1.27
N VAL A 12 4.51 15.05 2.22
CA VAL A 12 5.94 15.35 2.04
C VAL A 12 6.74 14.06 1.87
N ALA A 13 6.46 13.05 2.68
CA ALA A 13 7.13 11.75 2.61
C ALA A 13 6.88 11.06 1.27
N LEU A 14 5.65 11.08 0.79
CA LEU A 14 5.31 10.51 -0.52
C LEU A 14 6.04 11.22 -1.66
N GLU A 15 6.06 12.54 -1.62
CA GLU A 15 6.76 13.34 -2.63
C GLU A 15 8.25 12.99 -2.68
N LYS A 16 8.90 12.98 -1.52
CA LYS A 16 10.32 12.62 -1.43
C LYS A 16 10.59 11.17 -1.82
N GLY A 17 9.72 10.26 -1.38
CA GLY A 17 9.83 8.85 -1.73
C GLY A 17 9.69 8.61 -3.22
N PHE A 18 8.72 9.23 -3.86
CA PHE A 18 8.51 9.12 -5.30
C PHE A 18 9.68 9.71 -6.07
N GLU A 19 10.26 10.81 -5.60
CA GLU A 19 11.45 11.38 -6.20
C GLU A 19 12.63 10.41 -6.15
N GLN A 20 12.84 9.76 -5.01
CA GLN A 20 13.88 8.73 -4.89
C GLN A 20 13.64 7.56 -5.83
N LEU A 21 12.40 7.09 -5.95
CA LEU A 21 12.05 6.01 -6.88
C LEU A 21 12.34 6.41 -8.32
N LYS A 22 12.03 7.64 -8.68
CA LYS A 22 12.31 8.17 -10.01
C LYS A 22 13.82 8.15 -10.29
N ASN A 23 14.62 8.59 -9.33
CA ASN A 23 16.08 8.59 -9.45
C ASN A 23 16.67 7.19 -9.57
N LEU A 24 16.03 6.20 -8.93
CA LEU A 24 16.43 4.79 -9.03
C LEU A 24 15.93 4.12 -10.32
N GLY A 25 15.03 4.77 -11.05
CA GLY A 25 14.37 4.15 -12.20
C GLY A 25 13.29 3.14 -11.84
N ALA A 26 12.84 3.15 -10.60
CA ALA A 26 11.81 2.23 -10.11
C ALA A 26 10.40 2.79 -10.36
N ALA A 27 9.40 1.90 -10.38
CA ALA A 27 8.01 2.32 -10.52
C ALA A 27 7.57 3.19 -9.34
N GLN A 28 6.85 4.27 -9.63
CA GLN A 28 6.39 5.21 -8.60
C GLN A 28 5.11 4.68 -7.95
N LYS A 29 5.29 3.73 -7.04
CA LYS A 29 4.20 3.12 -6.27
C LYS A 29 4.59 3.11 -4.80
N ALA A 30 3.61 3.33 -3.93
CA ALA A 30 3.82 3.37 -2.49
C ALA A 30 2.87 2.41 -1.79
N LEU A 31 3.42 1.69 -0.82
CA LEU A 31 2.65 0.83 0.09
C LEU A 31 2.65 1.49 1.46
N ILE A 32 1.47 1.89 1.93
CA ILE A 32 1.31 2.51 3.25
C ILE A 32 0.74 1.47 4.19
N PHE A 33 1.45 1.22 5.31
CA PHE A 33 0.97 0.32 6.35
C PHE A 33 0.38 1.10 7.51
N THR A 34 -0.78 0.64 7.98
CA THR A 34 -1.40 1.09 9.21
C THR A 34 -1.99 -0.11 9.94
N GLU A 35 -2.07 -0.05 11.27
CA GLU A 35 -2.67 -1.11 12.07
C GLU A 35 -4.20 -0.98 12.13
N SER A 36 -4.72 0.21 11.84
CA SER A 36 -6.11 0.57 12.05
C SER A 36 -6.88 0.69 10.74
N LYS A 37 -7.98 -0.05 10.63
CA LYS A 37 -8.90 0.10 9.51
C LYS A 37 -9.51 1.51 9.46
N ARG A 38 -9.70 2.13 10.60
CA ARG A 38 -10.20 3.51 10.70
C ARG A 38 -9.19 4.50 10.11
N THR A 39 -7.91 4.33 10.41
CA THR A 39 -6.85 5.15 9.83
C THR A 39 -6.75 4.91 8.33
N GLN A 40 -6.90 3.66 7.88
CA GLN A 40 -6.92 3.33 6.47
C GLN A 40 -8.00 4.14 5.72
N GLU A 41 -9.22 4.18 6.25
CA GLU A 41 -10.32 4.94 5.65
C GLU A 41 -10.02 6.45 5.62
N PHE A 42 -9.48 6.98 6.71
CA PHE A 42 -9.10 8.39 6.78
C PHE A 42 -8.07 8.74 5.72
N LEU A 43 -7.03 7.93 5.59
CA LEU A 43 -5.97 8.14 4.59
C LEU A 43 -6.50 7.98 3.17
N TYR A 44 -7.36 7.00 2.94
CA TYR A 44 -7.97 6.80 1.64
C TYR A 44 -8.72 8.05 1.18
N GLU A 45 -9.61 8.57 2.01
CA GLU A 45 -10.38 9.76 1.69
C GLU A 45 -9.48 10.98 1.48
N LEU A 46 -8.47 11.14 2.32
CA LEU A 46 -7.54 12.24 2.24
C LEU A 46 -6.75 12.23 0.91
N LEU A 47 -6.23 11.07 0.55
CA LEU A 47 -5.45 10.91 -0.68
C LEU A 47 -6.32 11.10 -1.92
N GLU A 48 -7.56 10.60 -1.89
CA GLU A 48 -8.51 10.81 -2.99
C GLU A 48 -8.77 12.29 -3.23
N LYS A 49 -8.83 13.09 -2.18
CA LYS A 49 -9.06 14.54 -2.28
C LYS A 49 -7.83 15.33 -2.71
N ARG A 50 -6.65 14.75 -2.59
CA ARG A 50 -5.39 15.45 -2.76
C ARG A 50 -4.59 15.01 -4.00
N GLY A 51 -5.29 14.63 -5.05
CA GLY A 51 -4.65 14.37 -6.33
C GLY A 51 -4.47 12.90 -6.70
N PHE A 52 -4.90 11.99 -5.84
CA PHE A 52 -4.78 10.55 -6.10
C PHE A 52 -6.11 9.86 -6.36
N LYS A 53 -7.13 10.62 -6.80
CA LYS A 53 -8.45 10.05 -7.08
C LYS A 53 -8.36 8.92 -8.09
N GLY A 54 -8.91 7.76 -7.72
CA GLY A 54 -8.86 6.56 -8.56
C GLY A 54 -7.51 5.85 -8.57
N LYS A 55 -6.53 6.36 -7.83
CA LYS A 55 -5.16 5.83 -7.78
C LYS A 55 -4.79 5.22 -6.43
N VAL A 56 -5.75 5.11 -5.52
CA VAL A 56 -5.54 4.56 -4.19
C VAL A 56 -6.40 3.32 -4.02
N VAL A 57 -5.81 2.25 -3.49
CA VAL A 57 -6.56 1.03 -3.12
C VAL A 57 -6.37 0.74 -1.65
N ARG A 58 -7.37 0.10 -1.06
CA ARG A 58 -7.33 -0.37 0.33
C ARG A 58 -7.19 -1.88 0.33
N PHE A 59 -6.34 -2.38 1.20
CA PHE A 59 -6.12 -3.80 1.35
C PHE A 59 -6.25 -4.18 2.83
N ASN A 60 -7.34 -4.84 3.19
CA ASN A 60 -7.62 -5.25 4.56
C ASN A 60 -8.09 -6.70 4.59
N GLY A 61 -8.51 -7.19 5.76
CA GLY A 61 -8.84 -8.61 5.91
C GLY A 61 -10.01 -9.10 5.05
N THR A 62 -10.95 -8.24 4.71
CA THR A 62 -12.16 -8.63 3.98
C THR A 62 -12.22 -8.11 2.56
N ASN A 63 -11.70 -6.92 2.31
CA ASN A 63 -11.72 -6.24 1.00
C ASN A 63 -13.14 -6.12 0.42
N THR A 64 -14.10 -5.79 1.29
CA THR A 64 -15.53 -5.75 0.94
C THR A 64 -16.10 -4.34 0.85
N ASP A 65 -15.28 -3.30 0.95
CA ASP A 65 -15.74 -1.94 0.73
C ASP A 65 -16.22 -1.76 -0.72
N LYS A 66 -16.99 -0.70 -0.94
CA LYS A 66 -17.64 -0.44 -2.22
C LYS A 66 -16.66 -0.39 -3.38
N GLU A 67 -15.59 0.36 -3.23
CA GLU A 67 -14.60 0.55 -4.29
C GLU A 67 -13.83 -0.74 -4.59
N SER A 68 -13.47 -1.49 -3.55
CA SER A 68 -12.80 -2.78 -3.72
C SER A 68 -13.72 -3.80 -4.38
N THR A 69 -15.02 -3.74 -4.10
CA THR A 69 -16.00 -4.63 -4.74
C THR A 69 -16.14 -4.33 -6.22
N VAL A 70 -16.11 -3.05 -6.62
CA VAL A 70 -16.10 -2.67 -8.04
C VAL A 70 -14.86 -3.23 -8.73
N ILE A 71 -13.70 -3.07 -8.12
CA ILE A 71 -12.44 -3.60 -8.65
C ILE A 71 -12.53 -5.12 -8.83
N TYR A 72 -13.05 -5.82 -7.83
CA TYR A 72 -13.22 -7.27 -7.87
C TYR A 72 -14.16 -7.70 -9.00
N ASN A 73 -15.30 -7.03 -9.15
CA ASN A 73 -16.27 -7.38 -10.20
C ASN A 73 -15.71 -7.16 -11.60
N GLU A 74 -15.00 -6.08 -11.82
CA GLU A 74 -14.32 -5.81 -13.09
C GLU A 74 -13.23 -6.85 -13.38
N TRP A 75 -12.46 -7.21 -12.36
CA TRP A 75 -11.42 -8.22 -12.47
C TRP A 75 -12.02 -9.60 -12.82
N LEU A 76 -13.13 -9.97 -12.18
CA LEU A 76 -13.83 -11.22 -12.51
C LEU A 76 -14.30 -11.24 -13.97
N ALA A 77 -14.89 -10.15 -14.43
CA ALA A 77 -15.36 -10.04 -15.80
C ALA A 77 -14.20 -10.20 -16.80
N GLU A 78 -13.06 -9.58 -16.51
CA GLU A 78 -11.87 -9.63 -17.36
C GLU A 78 -11.22 -11.03 -17.41
N HIS A 79 -11.19 -11.71 -16.26
CA HIS A 79 -10.48 -12.99 -16.15
C HIS A 79 -11.37 -14.23 -16.11
N LYS A 80 -12.67 -14.07 -16.38
CA LYS A 80 -13.62 -15.17 -16.41
C LYS A 80 -13.17 -16.27 -17.35
N GLY A 81 -13.19 -17.51 -16.84
CA GLY A 81 -12.79 -18.67 -17.61
C GLY A 81 -11.29 -18.91 -17.67
N THR A 82 -10.48 -18.08 -17.01
CA THR A 82 -9.03 -18.26 -16.93
C THR A 82 -8.62 -18.87 -15.58
N PRO A 83 -7.41 -19.46 -15.50
CA PRO A 83 -6.89 -19.98 -14.23
C PRO A 83 -6.68 -18.93 -13.13
N LYS A 84 -6.68 -17.65 -13.47
CA LYS A 84 -6.57 -16.57 -12.47
C LYS A 84 -7.72 -16.57 -11.48
N VAL A 85 -8.92 -16.92 -11.96
CA VAL A 85 -10.10 -17.03 -11.08
C VAL A 85 -10.07 -18.39 -10.41
N THR A 86 -9.88 -18.41 -9.09
CA THR A 86 -9.72 -19.65 -8.32
C THR A 86 -11.05 -20.23 -7.86
N GLY A 87 -12.12 -19.43 -7.86
CA GLY A 87 -13.40 -19.80 -7.29
C GLY A 87 -13.52 -19.49 -5.80
N SER A 88 -12.45 -19.06 -5.15
CA SER A 88 -12.48 -18.59 -3.76
C SER A 88 -12.65 -17.07 -3.76
N PRO A 89 -13.81 -16.55 -3.33
CA PRO A 89 -14.01 -15.09 -3.31
C PRO A 89 -12.96 -14.34 -2.51
N THR A 90 -12.52 -14.89 -1.38
CA THR A 90 -11.49 -14.25 -0.56
C THR A 90 -10.17 -14.12 -1.32
N ALA A 91 -9.70 -15.21 -1.92
CA ALA A 91 -8.46 -15.21 -2.69
C ALA A 91 -8.58 -14.32 -3.93
N ASP A 92 -9.71 -14.39 -4.62
CA ASP A 92 -9.93 -13.64 -5.86
C ASP A 92 -10.05 -12.14 -5.60
N ARG A 93 -10.68 -11.73 -4.48
CA ARG A 93 -10.73 -10.32 -4.07
C ARG A 93 -9.32 -9.77 -3.81
N ARG A 94 -8.49 -10.56 -3.13
CA ARG A 94 -7.10 -10.17 -2.85
C ARG A 94 -6.31 -10.01 -4.16
N ALA A 95 -6.44 -10.96 -5.05
CA ALA A 95 -5.76 -10.92 -6.36
C ALA A 95 -6.20 -9.71 -7.19
N ALA A 96 -7.49 -9.40 -7.17
CA ALA A 96 -8.05 -8.25 -7.90
C ALA A 96 -7.45 -6.93 -7.41
N ILE A 97 -7.35 -6.74 -6.09
CA ILE A 97 -6.79 -5.52 -5.49
C ILE A 97 -5.30 -5.39 -5.84
N VAL A 98 -4.55 -6.49 -5.75
CA VAL A 98 -3.11 -6.48 -6.07
C VAL A 98 -2.90 -6.16 -7.55
N ASP A 99 -3.67 -6.74 -8.45
CA ASP A 99 -3.58 -6.47 -9.88
C ASP A 99 -3.93 -5.01 -10.20
N TYR A 100 -4.95 -4.46 -9.53
CA TYR A 100 -5.31 -3.05 -9.71
C TYR A 100 -4.19 -2.13 -9.23
N PHE A 101 -3.58 -2.44 -8.10
CA PHE A 101 -2.44 -1.68 -7.60
C PHE A 101 -1.27 -1.73 -8.59
N LYS A 102 -0.99 -2.91 -9.12
CA LYS A 102 0.11 -3.07 -10.06
C LYS A 102 -0.11 -2.29 -11.36
N ASN A 103 -1.32 -2.31 -11.90
CA ASN A 103 -1.60 -1.82 -13.25
C ASN A 103 -2.22 -0.43 -13.28
N GLU A 104 -3.01 -0.04 -12.29
CA GLU A 104 -3.82 1.19 -12.33
C GLU A 104 -3.53 2.16 -11.19
N ALA A 105 -3.32 1.66 -9.97
CA ALA A 105 -3.18 2.51 -8.81
C ALA A 105 -1.73 2.88 -8.52
N THR A 106 -1.55 3.95 -7.74
CA THR A 106 -0.23 4.44 -7.33
C THR A 106 0.05 4.11 -5.86
N ILE A 107 -1.00 4.05 -5.05
CA ILE A 107 -0.87 3.87 -3.60
C ILE A 107 -1.77 2.73 -3.14
N MET A 108 -1.21 1.84 -2.33
CA MET A 108 -1.98 0.84 -1.58
C MET A 108 -1.86 1.16 -0.10
N ILE A 109 -3.00 1.22 0.59
CA ILE A 109 -3.03 1.36 2.05
C ILE A 109 -3.42 0.00 2.60
N ALA A 110 -2.49 -0.66 3.29
CA ALA A 110 -2.69 -2.02 3.78
C ALA A 110 -2.73 -2.07 5.30
N THR A 111 -3.62 -2.89 5.83
CA THR A 111 -3.56 -3.29 7.23
C THR A 111 -2.64 -4.50 7.34
N GLU A 112 -2.07 -4.69 8.52
CA GLU A 112 -1.04 -5.71 8.73
C GLU A 112 -1.52 -7.13 8.47
N ALA A 113 -2.72 -7.46 8.96
CA ALA A 113 -3.30 -8.77 8.76
C ALA A 113 -3.53 -9.10 7.28
N ALA A 114 -3.88 -8.12 6.49
CA ALA A 114 -4.13 -8.30 5.06
C ALA A 114 -2.85 -8.52 4.26
N ALA A 115 -1.77 -7.86 4.67
CA ALA A 115 -0.50 -7.90 3.93
C ALA A 115 0.22 -9.25 4.03
N GLU A 116 -0.23 -10.12 4.91
CA GLU A 116 0.38 -11.43 5.09
C GLU A 116 0.20 -12.29 3.84
N GLY A 117 1.29 -12.82 3.31
CA GLY A 117 1.27 -13.73 2.17
C GLY A 117 1.18 -13.09 0.79
N ILE A 118 1.11 -11.75 0.68
CA ILE A 118 1.08 -11.10 -0.63
C ILE A 118 2.48 -10.79 -1.14
N ASN A 119 2.62 -10.72 -2.46
CA ASN A 119 3.86 -10.40 -3.13
C ASN A 119 3.71 -9.06 -3.86
N LEU A 120 4.48 -8.06 -3.42
CA LEU A 120 4.43 -6.70 -3.94
C LEU A 120 5.81 -6.24 -4.42
N GLN A 121 6.54 -7.11 -5.10
CA GLN A 121 7.91 -6.84 -5.58
C GLN A 121 8.00 -5.70 -6.59
N PHE A 122 6.89 -5.37 -7.23
CA PHE A 122 6.83 -4.23 -8.13
C PHE A 122 6.79 -2.88 -7.40
N CYS A 123 6.62 -2.90 -6.07
CA CYS A 123 6.54 -1.70 -5.22
C CYS A 123 7.84 -1.55 -4.43
N SER A 124 8.48 -0.41 -4.54
CA SER A 124 9.78 -0.15 -3.89
C SER A 124 9.74 0.96 -2.84
N LEU A 125 8.55 1.44 -2.45
CA LEU A 125 8.40 2.42 -1.39
C LEU A 125 7.42 1.91 -0.34
N ILE A 126 7.87 1.83 0.91
CA ILE A 126 7.06 1.44 2.05
C ILE A 126 6.99 2.59 3.03
N VAL A 127 5.78 2.99 3.39
CA VAL A 127 5.54 4.01 4.40
C VAL A 127 4.85 3.34 5.60
N ASN A 128 5.54 3.32 6.73
CA ASN A 128 4.96 2.83 7.97
C ASN A 128 4.30 4.00 8.69
N TYR A 129 3.03 4.20 8.43
CA TYR A 129 2.27 5.31 9.01
C TYR A 129 2.11 5.14 10.51
N ASP A 130 1.86 3.89 10.94
CA ASP A 130 1.88 3.48 12.34
C ASP A 130 2.99 2.46 12.53
N MET A 131 3.83 2.66 13.55
CA MET A 131 4.90 1.73 13.86
C MET A 131 4.37 0.57 14.69
N PRO A 132 4.63 -0.69 14.28
CA PRO A 132 4.23 -1.84 15.08
C PRO A 132 5.10 -1.98 16.32
N TRP A 133 4.53 -2.60 17.36
CA TRP A 133 5.25 -2.90 18.58
C TRP A 133 6.46 -3.81 18.38
N ASN A 134 6.31 -4.77 17.48
CA ASN A 134 7.31 -5.79 17.24
C ASN A 134 8.18 -5.40 16.04
N PRO A 135 9.50 -5.21 16.21
CA PRO A 135 10.40 -4.90 15.10
C PRO A 135 10.37 -5.93 13.98
N GLN A 136 10.09 -7.19 14.28
CA GLN A 136 10.01 -8.24 13.26
C GLN A 136 8.89 -7.96 12.24
N ARG A 137 7.84 -7.29 12.65
CA ARG A 137 6.75 -6.94 11.74
C ARG A 137 7.18 -5.94 10.68
N ILE A 138 8.10 -5.05 11.02
CA ILE A 138 8.68 -4.11 10.04
C ILE A 138 9.45 -4.89 8.98
N GLU A 139 10.26 -5.85 9.40
CA GLU A 139 10.99 -6.71 8.48
C GLU A 139 10.07 -7.53 7.59
N GLN A 140 8.98 -8.05 8.15
CA GLN A 140 7.95 -8.77 7.39
C GLN A 140 7.28 -7.88 6.35
N ARG A 141 6.99 -6.63 6.71
CA ARG A 141 6.43 -5.65 5.78
C ARG A 141 7.38 -5.38 4.62
N ILE A 142 8.65 -5.15 4.93
CA ILE A 142 9.69 -4.93 3.91
C ILE A 142 9.80 -6.15 3.00
N GLY A 143 9.73 -7.35 3.57
CA GLY A 143 9.80 -8.60 2.81
C GLY A 143 8.68 -8.77 1.77
N ARG A 144 7.58 -8.04 1.86
CA ARG A 144 6.54 -8.07 0.83
C ARG A 144 6.97 -7.37 -0.46
N CYS A 145 7.87 -6.41 -0.34
CA CYS A 145 8.35 -5.62 -1.48
C CYS A 145 9.79 -6.00 -1.88
N HIS A 146 10.58 -6.51 -0.95
CA HIS A 146 11.99 -6.83 -1.20
C HIS A 146 12.24 -8.33 -1.17
N ARG A 147 12.93 -8.85 -2.20
CA ARG A 147 13.40 -10.23 -2.24
C ARG A 147 14.80 -10.29 -2.81
N TYR A 148 15.50 -11.37 -2.47
CA TYR A 148 16.83 -11.65 -2.99
C TYR A 148 16.83 -11.63 -4.53
N GLY A 149 17.79 -10.92 -5.11
CA GLY A 149 17.88 -10.79 -6.56
C GLY A 149 17.01 -9.70 -7.18
N GLN A 150 16.32 -8.92 -6.34
CA GLN A 150 15.49 -7.82 -6.83
C GLN A 150 16.36 -6.70 -7.41
N LYS A 151 15.86 -6.08 -8.48
CA LYS A 151 16.58 -5.06 -9.24
C LYS A 151 16.76 -3.75 -8.48
N PHE A 152 15.79 -3.36 -7.64
CA PHE A 152 15.81 -2.09 -6.93
C PHE A 152 15.75 -2.29 -5.43
N ASP A 153 16.43 -1.39 -4.70
CA ASP A 153 16.31 -1.33 -3.24
C ASP A 153 14.93 -0.80 -2.84
N VAL A 154 14.52 -1.14 -1.63
CA VAL A 154 13.25 -0.65 -1.07
C VAL A 154 13.55 0.59 -0.24
N VAL A 155 12.80 1.67 -0.50
CA VAL A 155 12.83 2.89 0.30
C VAL A 155 11.80 2.74 1.42
N VAL A 156 12.22 2.91 2.67
CA VAL A 156 11.35 2.76 3.83
C VAL A 156 11.26 4.08 4.58
N ILE A 157 10.05 4.54 4.80
CA ILE A 157 9.77 5.77 5.57
C ILE A 157 8.95 5.38 6.79
N ASN A 158 9.48 5.69 7.98
CA ASN A 158 8.84 5.37 9.24
C ASN A 158 8.34 6.63 9.94
N PHE A 159 7.07 6.65 10.31
CA PHE A 159 6.49 7.74 11.08
C PHE A 159 6.63 7.44 12.57
N LEU A 160 7.22 8.39 13.31
CA LEU A 160 7.46 8.25 14.74
C LEU A 160 6.30 8.92 15.51
N ASN A 161 5.72 8.18 16.44
CA ASN A 161 4.53 8.62 17.17
C ASN A 161 4.74 9.88 18.04
N LYS A 162 5.94 10.09 18.55
CA LYS A 162 6.20 11.17 19.53
C LYS A 162 6.51 12.52 18.91
N SER A 163 6.99 12.55 17.68
CA SER A 163 7.46 13.79 17.07
C SER A 163 6.81 14.10 15.73
N ASN A 164 5.93 13.24 15.23
CA ASN A 164 5.36 13.33 13.88
C ASN A 164 6.43 13.48 12.80
N ALA A 165 7.65 13.08 13.11
CA ALA A 165 8.76 13.10 12.16
C ALA A 165 8.83 11.78 11.39
N ALA A 166 9.33 11.85 10.18
CA ALA A 166 9.55 10.67 9.36
C ALA A 166 11.04 10.34 9.34
N ASP A 167 11.38 9.08 9.57
CA ASP A 167 12.72 8.55 9.44
C ASP A 167 12.80 7.84 8.09
N ILE A 168 13.69 8.30 7.23
CA ILE A 168 13.85 7.77 5.87
C ILE A 168 15.06 6.85 5.85
N ARG A 169 14.84 5.59 5.49
CA ARG A 169 15.91 4.60 5.35
C ARG A 169 15.88 4.00 3.94
N VAL A 170 17.05 3.82 3.41
CA VAL A 170 17.24 3.27 2.07
C VAL A 170 17.85 1.88 2.16
#